data_47c100210ff45573e4c3e39c17207ead
#
_entry.id   47c100210ff45573e4c3e39c17207ead
#
_cell.length_a   1.000
_cell.length_b   1.000
_cell.length_c   1.000
_cell.angle_alpha   90.00
_cell.angle_beta   90.00
_cell.angle_gamma   90.00
#
_symmetry.space_group_name_H-M   'P 1'
#
loop_
_entity.id
_entity.type
_entity.pdbx_description
1 polymer ?
#
loop_
_entity_poly.entity_id
_entity_poly.type
_entity_poly.pdbx_seq_one_letter_code
_entity_poly.pdbx_strand_id
1 'polypeptide(L)'
;MDHLRYWVGFNLVRGIGPRRLRGLLEIFGDVKSAWEAPEHALREADLDKRSLRNLLKARRQIDLDQVMARIQKANEFQGLRGQRGI
;
A
#
# COMPACT_ATOMS: atom_id res chain seq x y z
N MET A 1 8.51 12.61 -1.60
CA MET A 1 7.67 12.85 -2.55
C MET A 1 6.93 11.69 -3.16
N ASP A 2 7.51 10.57 -3.23
CA ASP A 2 6.88 9.47 -3.88
C ASP A 2 6.17 8.56 -2.89
N HIS A 3 4.85 8.67 -2.84
CA HIS A 3 4.03 7.83 -1.96
C HIS A 3 3.49 6.59 -2.68
N LEU A 4 3.91 6.34 -3.92
CA LEU A 4 3.42 5.21 -4.68
C LEU A 4 3.62 3.88 -3.94
N ARG A 5 4.75 3.71 -3.27
CA ARG A 5 5.03 2.49 -2.50
C ARG A 5 3.95 2.21 -1.47
N TYR A 6 3.45 3.25 -0.82
CA TYR A 6 2.43 3.09 0.22
C TYR A 6 1.07 2.74 -0.39
N TRP A 7 0.74 3.34 -1.53
CA TRP A 7 -0.46 2.97 -2.27
C TRP A 7 -0.43 1.50 -2.67
N VAL A 8 0.72 1.05 -3.19
CA VAL A 8 0.90 -0.34 -3.56
C VAL A 8 0.78 -1.24 -2.33
N GLY A 9 1.38 -0.85 -1.22
CA GLY A 9 1.29 -1.60 0.03
C GLY A 9 -0.16 -1.79 0.44
N PHE A 10 -0.96 -0.73 0.46
CA PHE A 10 -2.36 -0.84 0.82
C PHE A 10 -3.16 -1.71 -0.15
N ASN A 11 -2.83 -1.67 -1.44
CA ASN A 11 -3.50 -2.51 -2.43
C ASN A 11 -3.25 -4.00 -2.19
N LEU A 12 -2.16 -4.34 -1.53
CA LEU A 12 -1.83 -5.72 -1.21
C LEU A 12 -2.50 -6.21 0.07
N VAL A 13 -3.09 -5.31 0.84
CA VAL A 13 -3.75 -5.67 2.09
C VAL A 13 -5.19 -6.10 1.79
N ARG A 14 -5.52 -7.33 2.18
CA ARG A 14 -6.89 -7.81 2.02
C ARG A 14 -7.81 -7.11 3.01
N GLY A 15 -8.97 -6.71 2.55
CA GLY A 15 -9.96 -6.07 3.38
C GLY A 15 -9.90 -4.55 3.38
N ILE A 16 -8.90 -3.97 2.77
CA ILE A 16 -8.82 -2.52 2.65
C ILE A 16 -9.00 -2.15 1.18
N GLY A 17 -10.24 -1.85 0.83
CA GLY A 17 -10.55 -1.36 -0.50
C GLY A 17 -10.47 0.16 -0.56
N PRO A 18 -10.83 0.76 -1.71
CA PRO A 18 -10.73 2.20 -1.90
C PRO A 18 -11.51 3.01 -0.86
N ARG A 19 -12.65 2.50 -0.42
CA ARG A 19 -13.49 3.19 0.55
C ARG A 19 -12.82 3.32 1.90
N ARG A 20 -12.27 2.20 2.39
CA ARG A 20 -11.57 2.20 3.68
C ARG A 20 -10.28 2.98 3.62
N LEU A 21 -9.59 2.88 2.51
CA LEU A 21 -8.37 3.66 2.32
C LEU A 21 -8.67 5.15 2.35
N ARG A 22 -9.75 5.58 1.71
CA ARG A 22 -10.16 6.98 1.75
C ARG A 22 -10.41 7.43 3.18
N GLY A 23 -11.09 6.60 3.98
CA GLY A 23 -11.33 6.90 5.38
C GLY A 23 -10.03 7.08 6.16
N LEU A 24 -9.05 6.22 5.90
CA LEU A 24 -7.74 6.34 6.53
C LEU A 24 -7.04 7.63 6.12
N LEU A 25 -7.14 8.01 4.86
CA LEU A 25 -6.53 9.24 4.38
C LEU A 25 -7.16 10.47 5.02
N GLU A 26 -8.46 10.44 5.28
CA GLU A 26 -9.13 11.53 5.97
C GLU A 26 -8.66 11.67 7.41
N ILE A 27 -8.35 10.56 8.07
CA ILE A 27 -7.89 10.57 9.46
C ILE A 27 -6.42 10.96 9.55
N PHE A 28 -5.59 10.37 8.71
CA PHE A 28 -4.13 10.52 8.83
C PHE A 28 -3.52 11.54 7.89
N GLY A 29 -4.27 12.01 6.93
CA GLY A 29 -3.83 13.06 6.02
C GLY A 29 -3.25 12.57 4.70
N ASP A 30 -2.38 11.58 4.73
CA ASP A 30 -1.81 11.02 3.52
C ASP A 30 -1.52 9.53 3.69
N VAL A 31 -1.17 8.88 2.58
CA VAL A 31 -1.00 7.44 2.56
C VAL A 31 0.22 6.98 3.35
N LYS A 32 1.26 7.78 3.38
CA LYS A 32 2.45 7.45 4.18
C LYS A 32 2.13 7.47 5.66
N SER A 33 1.47 8.52 6.12
CA SER A 33 1.08 8.63 7.53
C SER A 33 0.14 7.52 7.93
N ALA A 34 -0.78 7.15 7.04
CA ALA A 34 -1.70 6.05 7.32
C ALA A 34 -0.97 4.72 7.42
N TRP A 35 -0.01 4.47 6.52
CA TRP A 35 0.76 3.22 6.56
C TRP A 35 1.65 3.12 7.79
N GLU A 36 2.22 4.24 8.24
CA GLU A 36 3.13 4.27 9.37
C GLU A 36 2.45 4.53 10.71
N ALA A 37 1.13 4.72 10.71
CA ALA A 37 0.40 5.01 11.93
C ALA A 37 0.57 3.90 12.98
N PRO A 38 0.65 4.27 14.26
CA PRO A 38 0.77 3.27 15.32
C PRO A 38 -0.52 2.45 15.45
N GLU A 39 -0.39 1.24 15.97
CA GLU A 39 -1.52 0.33 16.08
C GLU A 39 -2.72 0.94 16.80
N HIS A 40 -2.47 1.66 17.92
CA HIS A 40 -3.58 2.24 18.67
C HIS A 40 -4.35 3.28 17.86
N ALA A 41 -3.65 4.03 17.02
CA ALA A 41 -4.31 5.00 16.15
C ALA A 41 -5.13 4.31 15.06
N LEU A 42 -4.61 3.22 14.54
CA LEU A 42 -5.33 2.42 13.54
C LEU A 42 -6.57 1.76 14.14
N ARG A 43 -6.51 1.37 15.40
CA ARG A 43 -7.66 0.80 16.10
C ARG A 43 -8.79 1.79 16.27
N GLU A 44 -8.46 3.06 16.42
CA GLU A 44 -9.46 4.12 16.52
C GLU A 44 -10.01 4.53 15.16
N ALA A 45 -9.35 4.14 14.11
CA ALA A 45 -9.82 4.39 12.76
C ALA A 45 -10.98 3.44 12.44
N ASP A 46 -11.72 3.77 11.38
CA ASP A 46 -12.90 3.00 10.99
C ASP A 46 -12.52 1.74 10.22
N LEU A 47 -11.83 0.84 10.89
CA LEU A 47 -11.44 -0.46 10.35
C LEU A 47 -12.04 -1.56 11.20
N ASP A 48 -12.57 -2.60 10.52
CA ASP A 48 -13.01 -3.78 11.24
C ASP A 48 -11.78 -4.59 11.70
N LYS A 49 -12.01 -5.51 12.63
CA LYS A 49 -10.92 -6.29 13.22
C LYS A 49 -10.12 -7.05 12.18
N ARG A 50 -10.79 -7.59 11.18
CA ARG A 50 -10.13 -8.37 10.13
C ARG A 50 -9.21 -7.49 9.28
N SER A 51 -9.72 -6.34 8.86
CA SER A 51 -8.92 -5.42 8.04
C SER A 51 -7.72 -4.88 8.83
N LEU A 52 -7.93 -4.55 10.09
CA LEU A 52 -6.85 -4.10 10.95
C LEU A 52 -5.78 -5.19 11.09
N ARG A 53 -6.20 -6.42 11.36
CA ARG A 53 -5.27 -7.54 11.49
C ARG A 53 -4.48 -7.74 10.21
N ASN A 54 -5.16 -7.70 9.08
CA ASN A 54 -4.52 -7.87 7.79
C ASN A 54 -3.50 -6.76 7.51
N LEU A 55 -3.84 -5.53 7.86
CA LEU A 55 -2.94 -4.40 7.68
C LEU A 55 -1.68 -4.55 8.54
N LEU A 56 -1.85 -4.87 9.82
CA LEU A 56 -0.72 -5.03 10.72
C LEU A 56 0.19 -6.18 10.27
N LYS A 57 -0.40 -7.27 9.81
CA LYS A 57 0.35 -8.39 9.30
C LYS A 57 1.11 -8.01 8.03
N ALA A 58 0.45 -7.32 7.12
CA ALA A 58 1.06 -6.89 5.88
C ALA A 58 2.24 -5.97 6.13
N ARG A 59 2.12 -5.04 7.07
CA ARG A 59 3.22 -4.13 7.40
C ARG A 59 4.46 -4.85 7.89
N ARG A 60 4.29 -6.01 8.52
CA ARG A 60 5.41 -6.82 8.99
C ARG A 60 6.03 -7.66 7.88
N GLN A 61 5.21 -8.11 6.94
CA GLN A 61 5.63 -9.06 5.91
C GLN A 61 6.03 -8.40 4.61
N ILE A 62 5.44 -7.26 4.30
CA ILE A 62 5.68 -6.58 3.03
C ILE A 62 6.84 -5.61 3.18
N ASP A 63 7.87 -5.82 2.36
CA ASP A 63 8.95 -4.87 2.20
C ASP A 63 8.61 -4.01 0.99
N LEU A 64 8.20 -2.77 1.25
CA LEU A 64 7.78 -1.87 0.19
C LEU A 64 8.89 -1.59 -0.82
N ASP A 65 10.13 -1.54 -0.35
CA ASP A 65 11.25 -1.31 -1.26
C ASP A 65 11.42 -2.48 -2.23
N GLN A 66 11.26 -3.71 -1.75
CA GLN A 66 11.32 -4.88 -2.61
C GLN A 66 10.16 -4.90 -3.59
N VAL A 67 8.97 -4.57 -3.13
CA VAL A 67 7.79 -4.52 -3.99
C VAL A 67 8.00 -3.51 -5.11
N MET A 68 8.48 -2.33 -4.76
CA MET A 68 8.73 -1.29 -5.75
C MET A 68 9.82 -1.70 -6.74
N ALA A 69 10.86 -2.37 -6.26
CA ALA A 69 11.92 -2.87 -7.12
C ALA A 69 11.37 -3.87 -8.15
N ARG A 70 10.47 -4.76 -7.72
CA ARG A 70 9.85 -5.72 -8.62
C ARG A 70 8.99 -5.05 -9.68
N ILE A 71 8.21 -4.07 -9.28
CA ILE A 71 7.36 -3.32 -10.20
C ILE A 71 8.21 -2.58 -11.21
N GLN A 72 9.25 -1.92 -10.76
CA GLN A 72 10.15 -1.19 -11.64
C GLN A 72 10.81 -2.12 -12.66
N LYS A 73 11.26 -3.27 -12.20
CA LYS A 73 11.87 -4.26 -13.06
C LYS A 73 10.90 -4.77 -14.12
N ALA A 74 9.67 -5.03 -13.73
CA ALA A 74 8.63 -5.47 -14.66
C ALA A 74 8.34 -4.38 -15.69
N ASN A 75 8.28 -3.14 -15.26
CA ASN A 75 8.03 -2.03 -16.17
C ASN A 75 9.16 -1.85 -17.18
N GLU A 76 10.39 -1.99 -16.73
CA GLU A 76 11.55 -1.92 -17.63
C GLU A 76 11.48 -3.02 -18.69
N PHE A 77 11.13 -4.22 -18.26
CA PHE A 77 11.00 -5.34 -19.17
C PHE A 77 9.88 -5.10 -20.18
N GLN A 78 8.75 -4.61 -19.74
CA GLN A 78 7.62 -4.31 -20.61
C GLN A 78 7.96 -3.19 -21.59
N GLY A 79 8.72 -2.21 -21.13
CA GLY A 79 9.16 -1.14 -21.98
C GLY A 79 10.01 -1.65 -23.14
N LEU A 80 10.93 -2.55 -22.87
CA LEU A 80 11.75 -3.15 -23.88
C LEU A 80 10.91 -3.95 -24.88
N ARG A 81 9.93 -4.67 -24.38
CA ARG A 81 9.01 -5.40 -25.24
C ARG A 81 8.24 -4.49 -26.15
N GLY A 82 7.76 -3.39 -25.62
CA GLY A 82 7.03 -2.42 -26.40
C GLY A 82 7.87 -1.89 -27.54
N GLN A 83 9.12 -1.62 -27.29
CA GLN A 83 10.04 -1.16 -28.32
C GLN A 83 10.25 -2.20 -29.39
N ARG A 84 10.32 -3.43 -29.02
CA ARG A 84 10.48 -4.52 -29.97
C ARG A 84 9.24 -4.75 -30.80
N GLY A 85 8.09 -4.52 -30.21
CA GLY A 85 6.83 -4.74 -30.87
C GLY A 85 6.52 -3.74 -31.96
N ILE A 86 7.30 -2.71 -32.03
CA ILE A 86 7.15 -1.71 -33.07
C ILE A 86 7.82 -2.15 -34.36
#